data_7b50bb0fc4a18756169306c34b08f156
#
_entry.id   7b50bb0fc4a18756169306c34b08f156
#
_cell.length_a   1.000
_cell.length_b   1.000
_cell.length_c   1.000
_cell.angle_alpha   90.00
_cell.angle_beta   90.00
_cell.angle_gamma   90.00
#
_symmetry.space_group_name_H-M   'P 1'
#
loop_
_entity.id
_entity.type
_entity.pdbx_description
1 polymer ?
#
loop_
_entity_poly.entity_id
_entity_poly.type
_entity_poly.pdbx_seq_one_letter_code
_entity_poly.pdbx_strand_id
1 'polypeptide(L)'
;MRLGAYAITAQIGAGGMGEVYRASDTNLKRQVAIKVLPASFAGDADRLARFQREAEILAALNHPNIAQIHGLEKSDGTIALVMELVEGPTLADRIAQGAIPIDEALPIAKQIVEALEAAHEQGIIHRDLKPANIKVRPDGTVKVLDFGLEKAMDAPG
;
A
#
# COMPACT_ATOMS: atom_id res chain seq x y z
N MET A 1 11.98 15.89 -8.75
CA MET A 1 11.13 15.23 -9.74
C MET A 1 9.67 15.36 -9.32
N ARG A 2 8.81 15.54 -10.28
CA ARG A 2 7.38 15.69 -9.99
C ARG A 2 6.57 14.68 -10.79
N LEU A 3 5.44 14.27 -10.22
CA LEU A 3 4.44 13.46 -10.88
C LEU A 3 3.08 14.14 -10.66
N GLY A 4 2.62 14.89 -11.67
CA GLY A 4 1.44 15.73 -11.52
C GLY A 4 1.60 16.74 -10.41
N ALA A 5 0.67 16.74 -9.43
CA ALA A 5 0.72 17.64 -8.28
C ALA A 5 1.63 17.13 -7.16
N TYR A 6 2.32 16.00 -7.36
CA TYR A 6 3.14 15.38 -6.33
C TYR A 6 4.62 15.65 -6.56
N ALA A 7 5.27 16.23 -5.56
CA ALA A 7 6.71 16.48 -5.59
C ALA A 7 7.42 15.32 -4.88
N ILE A 8 8.17 14.53 -5.64
CA ILE A 8 8.86 13.36 -5.10
C ILE A 8 10.08 13.82 -4.31
N THR A 9 10.18 13.37 -3.05
CA THR A 9 11.25 13.81 -2.14
C THR A 9 12.27 12.72 -1.84
N ALA A 10 11.89 11.44 -1.87
CA ALA A 10 12.81 10.35 -1.56
C ALA A 10 12.26 9.01 -2.04
N GLN A 11 13.15 8.10 -2.40
CA GLN A 11 12.78 6.72 -2.63
C GLN A 11 12.79 6.00 -1.29
N ILE A 12 11.69 5.31 -0.96
CA ILE A 12 11.53 4.64 0.33
C ILE A 12 11.38 3.13 0.21
N GLY A 13 11.33 2.60 -1.01
CA GLY A 13 11.26 1.17 -1.20
C GLY A 13 11.33 0.80 -2.67
N ALA A 14 11.60 -0.48 -2.90
CA ALA A 14 11.57 -1.08 -4.22
C ALA A 14 11.20 -2.54 -4.06
N GLY A 15 10.50 -3.09 -5.04
CA GLY A 15 10.08 -4.48 -5.00
C GLY A 15 9.65 -4.95 -6.37
N GLY A 16 9.09 -6.15 -6.44
CA GLY A 16 8.64 -6.75 -7.70
C GLY A 16 7.56 -5.96 -8.42
N MET A 17 6.91 -5.04 -7.74
CA MET A 17 5.82 -4.22 -8.27
C MET A 17 6.24 -2.81 -8.67
N GLY A 18 7.54 -2.50 -8.57
CA GLY A 18 8.06 -1.18 -8.90
C GLY A 18 8.60 -0.45 -7.69
N GLU A 19 8.83 0.83 -7.85
CA GLU A 19 9.48 1.65 -6.86
C GLU A 19 8.46 2.44 -6.05
N VAL A 20 8.75 2.61 -4.76
CA VAL A 20 7.91 3.39 -3.86
C VAL A 20 8.66 4.64 -3.42
N TYR A 21 7.98 5.78 -3.49
CA TYR A 21 8.56 7.07 -3.14
C TYR A 21 7.73 7.78 -2.08
N ARG A 22 8.43 8.58 -1.27
CA ARG A 22 7.77 9.61 -0.47
C ARG A 22 7.57 10.83 -1.36
N ALA A 23 6.41 11.44 -1.28
CA ALA A 23 6.11 12.64 -2.05
C ALA A 23 5.28 13.61 -1.24
N SER A 24 5.30 14.86 -1.66
CA SER A 24 4.47 15.91 -1.09
C SER A 24 3.35 16.24 -2.07
N ASP A 25 2.11 16.13 -1.59
CA ASP A 25 0.94 16.60 -2.32
C ASP A 25 0.91 18.12 -2.20
N THR A 26 1.21 18.79 -3.31
CA THR A 26 1.31 20.26 -3.30
C THR A 26 -0.04 20.96 -3.23
N ASN A 27 -1.13 20.25 -3.56
CA ASN A 27 -2.48 20.79 -3.45
C ASN A 27 -3.02 20.71 -2.03
N LEU A 28 -2.86 19.56 -1.38
CA LEU A 28 -3.42 19.33 -0.06
C LEU A 28 -2.41 19.50 1.07
N LYS A 29 -1.14 19.78 0.72
CA LYS A 29 -0.08 20.07 1.70
C LYS A 29 0.16 18.93 2.69
N ARG A 30 0.20 17.69 2.17
CA ARG A 30 0.44 16.50 3.01
C ARG A 30 1.44 15.57 2.34
N GLN A 31 2.08 14.74 3.15
CA GLN A 31 2.98 13.71 2.66
C GLN A 31 2.18 12.48 2.24
N VAL A 32 2.59 11.86 1.14
CA VAL A 32 1.97 10.65 0.62
C VAL A 32 3.04 9.65 0.20
N ALA A 33 2.63 8.38 0.02
CA ALA A 33 3.47 7.38 -0.63
C ALA A 33 2.99 7.22 -2.07
N ILE A 34 3.94 7.12 -3.00
CA ILE A 34 3.64 6.89 -4.40
C ILE A 34 4.33 5.62 -4.85
N LYS A 35 3.55 4.67 -5.37
CA LYS A 35 4.08 3.44 -5.95
C LYS A 35 3.97 3.56 -7.47
N VAL A 36 5.12 3.64 -8.13
CA VAL A 36 5.19 3.75 -9.59
C VAL A 36 5.09 2.35 -10.18
N LEU A 37 4.14 2.15 -11.08
CA LEU A 37 3.94 0.85 -11.72
C LEU A 37 5.01 0.63 -12.79
N PRO A 38 5.41 -0.65 -13.00
CA PRO A 38 6.37 -0.97 -14.06
C PRO A 38 5.86 -0.50 -15.44
N ALA A 39 6.79 -0.11 -16.30
CA ALA A 39 6.45 0.37 -17.64
C ALA A 39 5.69 -0.66 -18.47
N SER A 40 5.88 -1.95 -18.20
CA SER A 40 5.14 -3.03 -18.87
C SER A 40 3.64 -2.97 -18.65
N PHE A 41 3.19 -2.30 -17.59
CA PHE A 41 1.77 -2.12 -17.31
C PHE A 41 1.09 -1.19 -18.31
N ALA A 42 1.79 -0.14 -18.74
CA ALA A 42 1.23 0.83 -19.68
C ALA A 42 0.90 0.21 -21.02
N GLY A 43 1.58 -0.88 -21.39
CA GLY A 43 1.35 -1.59 -22.63
C GLY A 43 0.33 -2.72 -22.56
N ASP A 44 -0.23 -2.99 -21.39
CA ASP A 44 -1.17 -4.09 -21.17
C ASP A 44 -2.50 -3.53 -20.66
N ALA A 45 -3.41 -3.27 -21.57
CA ALA A 45 -4.70 -2.66 -21.25
C ALA A 45 -5.55 -3.51 -20.31
N ASP A 46 -5.49 -4.83 -20.45
CA ASP A 46 -6.28 -5.73 -19.60
C ASP A 46 -5.78 -5.74 -18.15
N ARG A 47 -4.46 -5.78 -17.97
CA ARG A 47 -3.86 -5.71 -16.63
C ARG A 47 -4.13 -4.36 -15.98
N LEU A 48 -4.01 -3.29 -16.75
CA LEU A 48 -4.26 -1.95 -16.24
C LEU A 48 -5.73 -1.78 -15.82
N ALA A 49 -6.67 -2.26 -16.61
CA ALA A 49 -8.09 -2.20 -16.29
C ALA A 49 -8.42 -2.99 -15.01
N ARG A 50 -7.80 -4.16 -14.86
CA ARG A 50 -7.98 -4.98 -13.67
C ARG A 50 -7.40 -4.30 -12.44
N PHE A 51 -6.20 -3.75 -12.56
CA PHE A 51 -5.56 -3.00 -11.49
C PHE A 51 -6.40 -1.80 -11.05
N GLN A 52 -6.91 -1.05 -12.02
CA GLN A 52 -7.73 0.13 -11.75
C GLN A 52 -9.01 -0.26 -11.01
N ARG A 53 -9.64 -1.36 -11.40
CA ARG A 53 -10.85 -1.85 -10.75
C ARG A 53 -10.59 -2.24 -9.29
N GLU A 54 -9.50 -2.97 -9.04
CA GLU A 54 -9.12 -3.35 -7.68
C GLU A 54 -8.78 -2.11 -6.84
N ALA A 55 -8.10 -1.15 -7.44
CA ALA A 55 -7.77 0.10 -6.74
C ALA A 55 -9.02 0.90 -6.38
N GLU A 56 -10.02 0.93 -7.26
CA GLU A 56 -11.29 1.60 -6.98
C GLU A 56 -12.02 0.97 -5.79
N ILE A 57 -12.04 -0.36 -5.72
CA ILE A 57 -12.65 -1.08 -4.62
C ILE A 57 -11.92 -0.77 -3.31
N LEU A 58 -10.59 -0.81 -3.34
CA LEU A 58 -9.78 -0.51 -2.16
C LEU A 58 -9.88 0.95 -1.73
N ALA A 59 -10.01 1.86 -2.69
CA ALA A 59 -10.15 3.28 -2.38
C ALA A 59 -11.45 3.59 -1.64
N ALA A 60 -12.50 2.79 -1.88
CA ALA A 60 -13.77 2.93 -1.18
C ALA A 60 -13.71 2.34 0.25
N LEU A 61 -12.71 1.52 0.52
CA LEU A 61 -12.54 0.89 1.84
C LEU A 61 -11.82 1.86 2.77
N ASN A 62 -12.51 2.28 3.82
CA ASN A 62 -11.95 3.21 4.81
C ASN A 62 -11.92 2.52 6.17
N HIS A 63 -10.72 2.16 6.61
CA HIS A 63 -10.52 1.48 7.88
C HIS A 63 -9.23 1.94 8.54
N PRO A 64 -9.22 2.17 9.87
CA PRO A 64 -8.02 2.69 10.55
C PRO A 64 -6.81 1.76 10.49
N ASN A 65 -7.02 0.47 10.24
CA ASN A 65 -5.94 -0.50 10.17
C ASN A 65 -5.53 -0.87 8.74
N ILE A 66 -6.04 -0.15 7.74
CA ILE A 66 -5.69 -0.35 6.34
C ILE A 66 -5.17 0.96 5.77
N ALA A 67 -3.99 0.92 5.15
CA ALA A 67 -3.44 2.11 4.50
C ALA A 67 -4.37 2.55 3.38
N GLN A 68 -4.83 3.81 3.45
CA GLN A 68 -5.81 4.36 2.53
C GLN A 68 -5.21 4.61 1.15
N ILE A 69 -5.93 4.23 0.09
CA ILE A 69 -5.59 4.63 -1.27
C ILE A 69 -6.22 5.98 -1.54
N HIS A 70 -5.40 6.94 -1.98
CA HIS A 70 -5.84 8.29 -2.29
C HIS A 70 -6.21 8.46 -3.76
N GLY A 71 -5.58 7.72 -4.66
CA GLY A 71 -5.91 7.81 -6.07
C GLY A 71 -4.86 7.18 -6.98
N LEU A 72 -5.11 7.34 -8.27
CA LEU A 72 -4.17 6.97 -9.33
C LEU A 72 -3.74 8.23 -10.05
N GLU A 73 -2.45 8.34 -10.35
CA GLU A 73 -1.90 9.44 -11.12
C GLU A 73 -1.35 8.92 -12.43
N LYS A 74 -1.72 9.57 -13.52
CA LYS A 74 -1.21 9.25 -14.85
C LYS A 74 -0.55 10.50 -15.40
N SER A 75 0.74 10.42 -15.68
CA SER A 75 1.51 11.56 -16.16
C SER A 75 2.63 11.06 -17.07
N ASP A 76 2.68 11.57 -18.29
CA ASP A 76 3.75 11.30 -19.26
C ASP A 76 4.00 9.78 -19.46
N GLY A 77 2.91 9.00 -19.55
CA GLY A 77 3.01 7.56 -19.73
C GLY A 77 3.34 6.78 -18.47
N THR A 78 3.54 7.45 -17.36
CA THR A 78 3.78 6.84 -16.06
C THR A 78 2.47 6.71 -15.29
N ILE A 79 2.24 5.55 -14.70
CA ILE A 79 1.07 5.29 -13.87
C ILE A 79 1.54 5.01 -12.46
N ALA A 80 0.95 5.68 -11.51
CA ALA A 80 1.34 5.54 -10.10
C ALA A 80 0.12 5.47 -9.19
N LEU A 81 0.25 4.70 -8.12
CA LEU A 81 -0.75 4.61 -7.07
C LEU A 81 -0.35 5.56 -5.94
N VAL A 82 -1.25 6.47 -5.58
CA VAL A 82 -1.04 7.41 -4.49
C VAL A 82 -1.76 6.87 -3.25
N MET A 83 -1.04 6.75 -2.15
CA MET A 83 -1.58 6.15 -0.95
C MET A 83 -1.09 6.83 0.32
N GLU A 84 -1.73 6.50 1.41
CA GLU A 84 -1.33 6.98 2.74
C GLU A 84 0.12 6.61 3.02
N LEU A 85 0.90 7.58 3.47
CA LEU A 85 2.28 7.34 3.90
C LEU A 85 2.25 6.82 5.33
N VAL A 86 2.73 5.59 5.51
CA VAL A 86 2.90 5.01 6.84
C VAL A 86 4.38 4.88 7.09
N GLU A 87 4.91 5.71 7.98
CA GLU A 87 6.33 5.72 8.30
C GLU A 87 6.66 4.70 9.39
N GLY A 88 7.92 4.30 9.44
CA GLY A 88 8.43 3.40 10.45
C GLY A 88 8.75 2.01 9.90
N PRO A 89 9.27 1.12 10.78
CA PRO A 89 9.66 -0.22 10.37
C PRO A 89 8.43 -1.08 10.09
N THR A 90 8.63 -2.10 9.24
CA THR A 90 7.61 -3.13 9.03
C THR A 90 7.62 -4.09 10.22
N LEU A 91 6.57 -4.91 10.31
CA LEU A 91 6.53 -5.98 11.30
C LEU A 91 7.67 -6.99 11.06
N ALA A 92 8.04 -7.22 9.80
CA ALA A 92 9.19 -8.06 9.47
C ALA A 92 10.48 -7.50 10.06
N ASP A 93 10.69 -6.18 9.99
CA ASP A 93 11.86 -5.53 10.57
C ASP A 93 11.90 -5.74 12.09
N ARG A 94 10.78 -5.63 12.77
CA ARG A 94 10.69 -5.82 14.21
C ARG A 94 10.98 -7.26 14.61
N ILE A 95 10.42 -8.23 13.86
CA ILE A 95 10.66 -9.65 14.13
C ILE A 95 12.13 -10.00 13.92
N ALA A 96 12.78 -9.38 12.95
CA ALA A 96 14.21 -9.60 12.69
C ALA A 96 15.09 -9.13 13.85
N GLN A 97 14.60 -8.21 14.67
CA GLN A 97 15.32 -7.73 15.86
C GLN A 97 15.09 -8.59 17.11
N GLY A 98 14.20 -9.57 17.01
CA GLY A 98 13.89 -10.48 18.12
C GLY A 98 12.41 -10.74 18.24
N ALA A 99 12.05 -11.68 19.09
CA ALA A 99 10.67 -12.06 19.31
C ALA A 99 9.89 -10.89 19.94
N ILE A 100 8.65 -10.73 19.51
CA ILE A 100 7.75 -9.72 20.07
C ILE A 100 7.06 -10.31 21.29
N PRO A 101 7.09 -9.63 22.45
CA PRO A 101 6.39 -10.12 23.64
C PRO A 101 4.90 -10.35 23.37
N ILE A 102 4.31 -11.36 24.00
CA ILE A 102 2.93 -11.76 23.70
C ILE A 102 1.91 -10.66 24.03
N ASP A 103 2.16 -9.89 25.08
CA ASP A 103 1.30 -8.77 25.47
C ASP A 103 1.31 -7.63 24.43
N GLU A 104 2.35 -7.56 23.62
CA GLU A 104 2.46 -6.61 22.51
C GLU A 104 1.96 -7.25 21.19
N ALA A 105 2.19 -8.54 21.01
CA ALA A 105 1.80 -9.24 19.79
C ALA A 105 0.28 -9.41 19.67
N LEU A 106 -0.43 -9.64 20.77
CA LEU A 106 -1.88 -9.85 20.75
C LEU A 106 -2.65 -8.63 20.25
N PRO A 107 -2.37 -7.39 20.73
CA PRO A 107 -3.03 -6.21 20.16
C PRO A 107 -2.74 -6.00 18.67
N ILE A 108 -1.53 -6.35 18.23
CA ILE A 108 -1.17 -6.28 16.81
C ILE A 108 -2.00 -7.27 16.01
N ALA A 109 -2.08 -8.52 16.46
CA ALA A 109 -2.85 -9.56 15.79
C ALA A 109 -4.33 -9.21 15.71
N LYS A 110 -4.89 -8.63 16.77
CA LYS A 110 -6.29 -8.22 16.79
C LYS A 110 -6.58 -7.18 15.71
N GLN A 111 -5.71 -6.20 15.57
CA GLN A 111 -5.88 -5.15 14.56
C GLN A 111 -5.77 -5.70 13.15
N ILE A 112 -4.87 -6.67 12.93
CA ILE A 112 -4.74 -7.33 11.64
C ILE A 112 -6.04 -8.07 11.28
N VAL A 113 -6.61 -8.79 12.24
CA VAL A 113 -7.88 -9.50 12.04
C VAL A 113 -9.00 -8.52 11.71
N GLU A 114 -9.08 -7.41 12.41
CA GLU A 114 -10.09 -6.38 12.15
C GLU A 114 -9.95 -5.80 10.73
N ALA A 115 -8.72 -5.57 10.28
CA ALA A 115 -8.47 -5.10 8.92
C ALA A 115 -8.92 -6.13 7.88
N LEU A 116 -8.58 -7.40 8.10
CA LEU A 116 -8.97 -8.49 7.18
C LEU A 116 -10.48 -8.66 7.14
N GLU A 117 -11.14 -8.57 8.30
CA GLU A 117 -12.60 -8.68 8.39
C GLU A 117 -13.28 -7.57 7.59
N ALA A 118 -12.82 -6.33 7.76
CA ALA A 118 -13.38 -5.21 7.01
C ALA A 118 -13.21 -5.37 5.50
N ALA A 119 -12.05 -5.86 5.06
CA ALA A 119 -11.79 -6.12 3.65
C ALA A 119 -12.65 -7.26 3.11
N HIS A 120 -12.75 -8.35 3.86
CA HIS A 120 -13.54 -9.51 3.45
C HIS A 120 -15.03 -9.18 3.33
N GLU A 121 -15.56 -8.30 4.16
CA GLU A 121 -16.94 -7.82 4.05
C GLU A 121 -17.20 -7.12 2.72
N GLN A 122 -16.16 -6.53 2.12
CA GLN A 122 -16.24 -5.89 0.81
C GLN A 122 -15.82 -6.82 -0.33
N GLY A 123 -15.61 -8.09 -0.04
CA GLY A 123 -15.20 -9.06 -1.05
C GLY A 123 -13.73 -8.98 -1.43
N ILE A 124 -12.91 -8.30 -0.64
CA ILE A 124 -11.48 -8.12 -0.91
C ILE A 124 -10.68 -9.12 -0.08
N ILE A 125 -9.80 -9.87 -0.74
CA ILE A 125 -8.87 -10.78 -0.09
C ILE A 125 -7.46 -10.23 -0.31
N HIS A 126 -6.64 -10.17 0.77
CA HIS A 126 -5.30 -9.58 0.65
C HIS A 126 -4.41 -10.35 -0.34
N ARG A 127 -4.40 -11.67 -0.28
CA ARG A 127 -3.64 -12.58 -1.16
C ARG A 127 -2.13 -12.58 -0.97
N ASP A 128 -1.58 -11.61 -0.25
CA ASP A 128 -0.13 -11.53 -0.02
C ASP A 128 0.15 -10.97 1.38
N LEU A 129 -0.61 -11.41 2.37
CA LEU A 129 -0.43 -10.97 3.74
C LEU A 129 0.84 -11.56 4.33
N LYS A 130 1.75 -10.69 4.72
CA LYS A 130 3.03 -11.08 5.34
C LYS A 130 3.54 -9.93 6.19
N PRO A 131 4.46 -10.19 7.14
CA PRO A 131 4.96 -9.13 8.02
C PRO A 131 5.59 -7.93 7.29
N ALA A 132 6.12 -8.14 6.08
CA ALA A 132 6.68 -7.05 5.28
C ALA A 132 5.61 -6.06 4.79
N ASN A 133 4.33 -6.47 4.77
CA ASN A 133 3.21 -5.63 4.35
C ASN A 133 2.42 -5.07 5.54
N ILE A 134 3.01 -5.10 6.73
CA ILE A 134 2.37 -4.61 7.95
C ILE A 134 3.32 -3.63 8.62
N LYS A 135 2.81 -2.47 9.00
CA LYS A 135 3.55 -1.49 9.78
C LYS A 135 2.82 -1.19 11.08
N VAL A 136 3.58 -0.90 12.13
CA VAL A 136 3.02 -0.50 13.42
C VAL A 136 3.54 0.89 13.72
N ARG A 137 2.62 1.84 13.86
CA ARG A 137 2.98 3.21 14.20
C ARG A 137 3.47 3.31 15.65
N PRO A 138 4.19 4.39 16.00
CA PRO A 138 4.64 4.59 17.38
C PRO A 138 3.50 4.58 18.42
N ASP A 139 2.28 4.97 18.03
CA ASP A 139 1.12 4.95 18.89
C ASP A 139 0.47 3.55 19.02
N GLY A 140 1.04 2.54 18.36
CA GLY A 140 0.52 1.18 18.40
C GLY A 140 -0.49 0.85 17.30
N THR A 141 -0.86 1.80 16.45
CA THR A 141 -1.80 1.55 15.37
C THR A 141 -1.15 0.72 14.27
N VAL A 142 -1.78 -0.40 13.95
CA VAL A 142 -1.34 -1.28 12.87
C VAL A 142 -1.94 -0.82 11.55
N LYS A 143 -1.10 -0.80 10.51
CA LYS A 143 -1.53 -0.51 9.14
C LYS A 143 -1.14 -1.65 8.23
N VAL A 144 -2.13 -2.25 7.57
CA VAL A 144 -1.91 -3.29 6.57
C VAL A 144 -1.79 -2.60 5.21
N LEU A 145 -0.74 -2.97 4.47
CA LEU A 145 -0.41 -2.37 3.18
C LEU A 145 -0.68 -3.34 2.03
N ASP A 146 -0.82 -2.80 0.83
CA ASP A 146 -0.84 -3.56 -0.43
C ASP A 146 -1.91 -4.66 -0.52
N PHE A 147 -3.13 -4.36 -0.08
CA PHE A 147 -4.25 -5.30 -0.14
C PHE A 147 -4.56 -5.70 -1.59
N GLY A 148 -4.32 -6.96 -1.94
CA GLY A 148 -4.77 -7.57 -3.19
C GLY A 148 -4.15 -7.05 -4.48
N LEU A 149 -3.47 -5.92 -4.45
CA LEU A 149 -2.98 -5.25 -5.64
C LEU A 149 -1.85 -6.01 -6.35
N GLU A 150 -0.99 -6.71 -5.61
CA GLU A 150 0.08 -7.50 -6.21
C GLU A 150 -0.47 -8.57 -7.15
N LYS A 151 -1.54 -9.24 -6.76
CA LYS A 151 -2.14 -10.28 -7.60
C LYS A 151 -2.83 -9.70 -8.82
N ALA A 152 -3.41 -8.51 -8.71
CA ALA A 152 -3.97 -7.81 -9.87
C ALA A 152 -2.88 -7.43 -10.87
N MET A 153 -1.65 -7.27 -10.40
CA MET A 153 -0.50 -6.92 -11.22
C MET A 153 0.19 -8.13 -11.85
N ASP A 154 -0.08 -9.34 -11.35
CA ASP A 154 0.50 -10.55 -11.93
C ASP A 154 -0.07 -10.81 -13.32
N ALA A 155 0.76 -11.45 -14.17
CA ALA A 155 0.29 -11.87 -15.48
C ALA A 155 -0.86 -12.89 -15.30
N PRO A 156 -1.89 -12.84 -16.17
CA PRO A 156 -2.94 -13.84 -16.12
C PRO A 156 -2.33 -15.20 -16.45
N GLY A 157 -2.48 -16.11 -15.52
CA GLY A 157 -1.95 -17.45 -15.69
C GLY A 157 -2.97 -18.47 -15.30
#